data_af31d71bcbfcc60c8dc19c02ac28f845
#
_entry.id   af31d71bcbfcc60c8dc19c02ac28f845
#
_cell.length_a   1.000
_cell.length_b   1.000
_cell.length_c   1.000
_cell.angle_alpha   90.00
_cell.angle_beta   90.00
_cell.angle_gamma   90.00
#
_symmetry.space_group_name_H-M   'P 1'
#
loop_
_entity.id
_entity.type
_entity.pdbx_description
1 polymer ?
#
loop_
_entity_poly.entity_id
_entity_poly.type
_entity_poly.pdbx_seq_one_letter_code
_entity_poly.pdbx_strand_id
1 'polypeptide(L)'
;VYRKGNLFESDADCLVNTVNCEGYMGKGIAYQFKLHFPENNKNYIEYCNEGKLKPGILLVFKEKGKTIINFPTKDRWRNPSELCYIIDGLDELIRIMPSLSIKKIAMPPLGCGNGGLNWTEVKHVIEEKLDNSLYNIEIYEPATNKNLDLAQEQMTVYDLLLLHAREGLENASSLRFQKTFYFTNYYGKHQLFSFARGKQGPYSKELYRMAEKLGRYQKANGLTNAKRSEEHTSELQSR
;
A
#
# COMPACT_ATOMS: atom_id res chain seq x y z
N VAL A 1 -19.62 11.63 1.06
CA VAL A 1 -19.75 11.10 -0.31
C VAL A 1 -18.55 10.20 -0.64
N TYR A 2 -18.79 9.02 -1.21
CA TYR A 2 -17.72 8.12 -1.65
C TYR A 2 -17.23 8.47 -3.04
N ARG A 3 -15.91 8.39 -3.25
CA ARG A 3 -15.23 8.69 -4.52
C ARG A 3 -14.26 7.56 -4.92
N LYS A 4 -14.05 7.45 -6.22
CA LYS A 4 -12.98 6.64 -6.81
C LYS A 4 -12.02 7.58 -7.54
N GLY A 5 -10.75 7.24 -7.61
CA GLY A 5 -9.75 8.03 -8.31
C GLY A 5 -8.60 8.52 -7.42
N ASN A 6 -7.97 9.58 -7.84
CA ASN A 6 -6.81 10.16 -7.18
C ASN A 6 -7.22 11.27 -6.20
N LEU A 7 -6.90 11.11 -4.92
CA LEU A 7 -7.21 12.09 -3.86
C LEU A 7 -6.58 13.47 -4.14
N PHE A 8 -5.43 13.52 -4.80
CA PHE A 8 -4.75 14.78 -5.12
C PHE A 8 -5.43 15.59 -6.22
N GLU A 9 -6.38 15.01 -6.95
CA GLU A 9 -7.21 15.69 -7.95
C GLU A 9 -8.49 16.30 -7.33
N SER A 10 -8.71 16.07 -6.02
CA SER A 10 -9.84 16.67 -5.32
C SER A 10 -9.72 18.20 -5.24
N ASP A 11 -10.84 18.87 -5.43
CA ASP A 11 -11.01 20.31 -5.19
C ASP A 11 -11.13 20.65 -3.69
N ALA A 12 -11.09 19.64 -2.79
CA ALA A 12 -11.16 19.85 -1.36
C ALA A 12 -10.06 20.80 -0.86
N ASP A 13 -10.42 21.68 0.05
CA ASP A 13 -9.50 22.59 0.71
C ASP A 13 -8.70 21.90 1.83
N CYS A 14 -9.14 20.72 2.26
CA CYS A 14 -8.47 19.89 3.25
C CYS A 14 -8.23 18.47 2.73
N LEU A 15 -6.99 17.97 2.86
CA LEU A 15 -6.58 16.61 2.49
C LEU A 15 -6.08 15.84 3.72
N VAL A 16 -6.58 14.62 3.91
CA VAL A 16 -6.13 13.75 4.99
C VAL A 16 -5.02 12.82 4.48
N ASN A 17 -3.89 12.84 5.18
CA ASN A 17 -2.73 11.99 4.93
C ASN A 17 -2.60 10.93 6.02
N THR A 18 -2.63 9.65 5.67
CA THR A 18 -2.44 8.55 6.64
C THR A 18 -0.96 8.31 6.91
N VAL A 19 -0.55 8.46 8.17
CA VAL A 19 0.86 8.41 8.60
C VAL A 19 1.10 7.42 9.74
N ASN A 20 2.38 7.22 10.09
CA ASN A 20 2.84 6.61 11.34
C ASN A 20 3.38 7.68 12.30
N CYS A 21 3.81 7.28 13.49
CA CYS A 21 4.35 8.21 14.51
C CYS A 21 5.88 8.27 14.53
N GLU A 22 6.57 7.67 13.55
CA GLU A 22 8.04 7.60 13.48
C GLU A 22 8.66 8.48 12.37
N GLY A 23 7.87 9.32 11.69
CA GLY A 23 8.38 10.26 10.67
C GLY A 23 8.64 9.64 9.29
N TYR A 24 8.13 8.47 8.98
CA TYR A 24 8.40 7.77 7.72
C TYR A 24 7.23 7.85 6.73
N MET A 25 7.37 8.67 5.70
CA MET A 25 6.48 8.69 4.52
C MET A 25 7.14 7.92 3.36
N GLY A 26 7.27 6.59 3.49
CA GLY A 26 8.07 5.77 2.58
C GLY A 26 7.29 5.02 1.50
N LYS A 27 5.95 4.86 1.63
CA LYS A 27 5.10 4.09 0.71
C LYS A 27 3.67 4.64 0.66
N GLY A 28 2.94 4.20 -0.39
CA GLY A 28 1.52 4.48 -0.54
C GLY A 28 1.21 5.97 -0.62
N ILE A 29 0.07 6.36 -0.05
CA ILE A 29 -0.40 7.74 -0.11
C ILE A 29 0.51 8.71 0.65
N ALA A 30 1.10 8.29 1.78
CA ALA A 30 2.03 9.13 2.54
C ALA A 30 3.24 9.53 1.69
N TYR A 31 3.78 8.62 0.88
CA TYR A 31 4.88 8.95 -0.04
C TYR A 31 4.44 9.97 -1.09
N GLN A 32 3.22 9.88 -1.61
CA GLN A 32 2.68 10.88 -2.54
C GLN A 32 2.55 12.24 -1.85
N PHE A 33 2.04 12.30 -0.61
CA PHE A 33 2.01 13.53 0.18
C PHE A 33 3.40 14.14 0.37
N LYS A 34 4.43 13.34 0.64
CA LYS A 34 5.82 13.81 0.72
C LYS A 34 6.29 14.49 -0.56
N LEU A 35 5.89 13.97 -1.73
CA LEU A 35 6.27 14.56 -3.03
C LEU A 35 5.47 15.85 -3.31
N HIS A 36 4.18 15.86 -3.05
CA HIS A 36 3.32 17.01 -3.30
C HIS A 36 3.51 18.14 -2.28
N PHE A 37 3.79 17.80 -1.01
CA PHE A 37 3.85 18.70 0.13
C PHE A 37 5.14 18.49 0.95
N PRO A 38 6.29 18.93 0.44
CA PRO A 38 7.59 18.67 1.07
C PRO A 38 7.76 19.40 2.41
N GLU A 39 7.16 20.59 2.60
CA GLU A 39 7.26 21.32 3.87
C GLU A 39 6.41 20.63 4.97
N ASN A 40 5.22 20.14 4.61
CA ASN A 40 4.43 19.29 5.50
C ASN A 40 5.24 18.06 5.95
N ASN A 41 5.99 17.43 5.04
CA ASN A 41 6.81 16.28 5.41
C ASN A 41 7.93 16.64 6.38
N LYS A 42 8.57 17.80 6.25
CA LYS A 42 9.60 18.27 7.19
C LYS A 42 8.99 18.48 8.58
N ASN A 43 7.89 19.23 8.64
CA ASN A 43 7.19 19.51 9.90
C ASN A 43 6.70 18.22 10.58
N TYR A 44 6.18 17.27 9.79
CA TYR A 44 5.77 15.96 10.30
C TYR A 44 6.95 15.19 10.94
N ILE A 45 8.13 15.17 10.29
CA ILE A 45 9.32 14.51 10.83
C ILE A 45 9.74 15.15 12.14
N GLU A 46 9.79 16.49 12.21
CA GLU A 46 10.14 17.24 13.43
C GLU A 46 9.16 16.91 14.56
N TYR A 47 7.87 16.92 14.28
CA TYR A 47 6.84 16.62 15.26
C TYR A 47 6.91 15.19 15.79
N CYS A 48 7.28 14.22 14.93
CA CYS A 48 7.54 12.84 15.33
C CYS A 48 8.80 12.73 16.19
N ASN A 49 9.91 13.40 15.81
CA ASN A 49 11.18 13.38 16.55
C ASN A 49 11.02 13.95 17.98
N GLU A 50 10.12 14.89 18.15
CA GLU A 50 9.76 15.45 19.46
C GLU A 50 8.82 14.55 20.28
N GLY A 51 8.40 13.41 19.74
CA GLY A 51 7.48 12.47 20.39
C GLY A 51 6.06 13.00 20.58
N LYS A 52 5.69 14.05 19.84
CA LYS A 52 4.40 14.73 19.96
C LYS A 52 3.29 14.01 19.21
N LEU A 53 3.62 13.32 18.10
CA LEU A 53 2.63 12.62 17.30
C LEU A 53 2.38 11.21 17.88
N LYS A 54 1.11 10.92 18.13
CA LYS A 54 0.63 9.61 18.63
C LYS A 54 -0.70 9.29 17.98
N PRO A 55 -1.13 8.01 17.92
CA PRO A 55 -2.49 7.67 17.54
C PRO A 55 -3.51 8.50 18.36
N GLY A 56 -4.55 9.01 17.70
CA GLY A 56 -5.51 9.93 18.29
C GLY A 56 -5.10 11.40 18.33
N ILE A 57 -3.87 11.76 17.96
CA ILE A 57 -3.41 13.15 17.83
C ILE A 57 -3.19 13.48 16.35
N LEU A 58 -3.83 14.52 15.86
CA LEU A 58 -3.73 14.96 14.47
C LEU A 58 -2.76 16.13 14.33
N LEU A 59 -1.86 16.06 13.34
CA LEU A 59 -0.99 17.18 12.99
C LEU A 59 -1.55 17.91 11.78
N VAL A 60 -1.94 19.17 11.97
CA VAL A 60 -2.48 20.04 10.91
C VAL A 60 -1.37 20.94 10.37
N PHE A 61 -1.22 20.99 9.06
CA PHE A 61 -0.26 21.85 8.38
C PHE A 61 -0.90 22.50 7.14
N LYS A 62 -0.45 23.71 6.79
CA LYS A 62 -0.94 24.41 5.59
C LYS A 62 0.19 24.56 4.59
N GLU A 63 -0.03 24.07 3.37
CA GLU A 63 0.92 24.17 2.27
C GLU A 63 0.18 24.31 0.94
N LYS A 64 0.68 25.15 0.03
CA LYS A 64 0.12 25.36 -1.32
C LYS A 64 -1.39 25.61 -1.34
N GLY A 65 -1.90 26.38 -0.37
CA GLY A 65 -3.32 26.71 -0.26
C GLY A 65 -4.22 25.55 0.20
N LYS A 66 -3.65 24.41 0.56
CA LYS A 66 -4.37 23.25 1.13
C LYS A 66 -4.08 23.12 2.63
N THR A 67 -5.08 22.71 3.40
CA THR A 67 -4.90 22.21 4.76
C THR A 67 -4.61 20.71 4.68
N ILE A 68 -3.52 20.25 5.28
CA ILE A 68 -3.12 18.84 5.32
C ILE A 68 -3.30 18.37 6.77
N ILE A 69 -4.03 17.27 6.94
CA ILE A 69 -4.20 16.62 8.24
C ILE A 69 -3.42 15.32 8.21
N ASN A 70 -2.27 15.27 8.89
CA ASN A 70 -1.53 14.05 9.10
C ASN A 70 -2.23 13.24 10.20
N PHE A 71 -2.82 12.12 9.79
CA PHE A 71 -3.67 11.25 10.60
C PHE A 71 -2.90 9.96 10.92
N PRO A 72 -2.44 9.75 12.15
CA PRO A 72 -1.74 8.52 12.53
C PRO A 72 -2.68 7.32 12.50
N THR A 73 -2.47 6.43 11.54
CA THR A 73 -3.15 5.14 11.45
C THR A 73 -2.28 4.00 11.99
N LYS A 74 -1.03 4.31 12.32
CA LYS A 74 -0.04 3.40 12.90
C LYS A 74 0.78 4.12 13.95
N ASP A 75 1.12 3.44 15.03
CA ASP A 75 2.16 3.90 15.95
C ASP A 75 3.55 3.76 15.30
N ARG A 76 3.91 2.54 14.89
CA ARG A 76 5.17 2.23 14.21
C ARG A 76 4.94 1.86 12.76
N TRP A 77 5.84 2.27 11.86
CA TRP A 77 5.68 2.06 10.42
C TRP A 77 5.63 0.57 10.00
N ARG A 78 6.26 -0.32 10.79
CA ARG A 78 6.28 -1.78 10.55
C ARG A 78 5.05 -2.50 11.06
N ASN A 79 4.34 -1.90 12.02
CA ASN A 79 3.17 -2.51 12.63
C ASN A 79 1.93 -2.38 11.72
N PRO A 80 0.92 -3.24 11.87
CA PRO A 80 -0.38 -3.03 11.25
C PRO A 80 -1.04 -1.77 11.84
N SER A 81 -2.06 -1.27 11.14
CA SER A 81 -2.99 -0.29 11.70
C SER A 81 -3.95 -0.96 12.66
N GLU A 82 -4.43 -0.23 13.65
CA GLU A 82 -5.43 -0.69 14.62
C GLU A 82 -6.69 0.14 14.47
N LEU A 83 -7.86 -0.51 14.61
CA LEU A 83 -9.15 0.17 14.43
C LEU A 83 -9.37 1.26 15.49
N CYS A 84 -8.88 1.07 16.71
CA CYS A 84 -8.93 2.08 17.76
C CYS A 84 -8.21 3.38 17.36
N TYR A 85 -7.09 3.31 16.62
CA TYR A 85 -6.39 4.50 16.13
C TYR A 85 -7.24 5.30 15.14
N ILE A 86 -8.08 4.60 14.36
CA ILE A 86 -9.01 5.24 13.44
C ILE A 86 -10.13 5.92 14.22
N ILE A 87 -10.69 5.25 15.23
CA ILE A 87 -11.76 5.78 16.08
C ILE A 87 -11.28 7.04 16.80
N ASP A 88 -10.15 6.95 17.51
CA ASP A 88 -9.57 8.07 18.28
C ASP A 88 -9.22 9.25 17.36
N GLY A 89 -8.65 8.96 16.18
CA GLY A 89 -8.31 9.99 15.21
C GLY A 89 -9.53 10.66 14.59
N LEU A 90 -10.63 9.95 14.36
CA LEU A 90 -11.89 10.55 13.88
C LEU A 90 -12.55 11.41 14.96
N ASP A 91 -12.51 11.01 16.23
CA ASP A 91 -12.99 11.82 17.33
C ASP A 91 -12.19 13.13 17.43
N GLU A 92 -10.87 13.06 17.32
CA GLU A 92 -10.02 14.24 17.28
C GLU A 92 -10.30 15.11 16.03
N LEU A 93 -10.51 14.50 14.87
CA LEU A 93 -10.86 15.20 13.64
C LEU A 93 -12.15 16.02 13.84
N ILE A 94 -13.21 15.42 14.37
CA ILE A 94 -14.47 16.07 14.67
C ILE A 94 -14.26 17.25 15.64
N ARG A 95 -13.43 17.05 16.66
CA ARG A 95 -13.12 18.07 17.66
C ARG A 95 -12.41 19.28 17.06
N ILE A 96 -11.47 19.10 16.12
CA ILE A 96 -10.67 20.20 15.56
C ILE A 96 -11.34 20.87 14.35
N MET A 97 -12.19 20.15 13.60
CA MET A 97 -12.82 20.68 12.38
C MET A 97 -13.43 22.09 12.54
N PRO A 98 -14.17 22.42 13.64
CA PRO A 98 -14.77 23.76 13.78
C PRO A 98 -13.73 24.89 13.84
N SER A 99 -12.51 24.61 14.28
CA SER A 99 -11.42 25.59 14.36
C SER A 99 -10.68 25.77 13.03
N LEU A 100 -10.86 24.81 12.11
CA LEU A 100 -10.24 24.83 10.80
C LEU A 100 -11.18 25.52 9.82
N SER A 101 -10.71 26.59 9.15
CA SER A 101 -11.50 27.30 8.13
C SER A 101 -11.59 26.48 6.84
N ILE A 102 -12.18 25.27 6.93
CA ILE A 102 -12.33 24.32 5.84
C ILE A 102 -13.81 24.07 5.54
N LYS A 103 -14.14 23.83 4.27
CA LYS A 103 -15.50 23.54 3.80
C LYS A 103 -15.62 22.10 3.32
N LYS A 104 -14.55 21.58 2.74
CA LYS A 104 -14.53 20.27 2.10
C LYS A 104 -13.27 19.50 2.47
N ILE A 105 -13.46 18.26 2.87
CA ILE A 105 -12.38 17.35 3.27
C ILE A 105 -12.34 16.17 2.31
N ALA A 106 -11.16 15.83 1.80
CA ALA A 106 -10.90 14.58 1.09
C ALA A 106 -10.03 13.66 1.94
N MET A 107 -10.50 12.45 2.20
CA MET A 107 -9.77 11.46 2.99
C MET A 107 -9.61 10.13 2.25
N PRO A 108 -8.46 9.46 2.42
CA PRO A 108 -8.23 8.13 1.89
C PRO A 108 -8.94 7.07 2.76
N PRO A 109 -8.95 5.78 2.34
CA PRO A 109 -9.44 4.68 3.18
C PRO A 109 -8.47 4.44 4.35
N LEU A 110 -8.80 5.02 5.51
CA LEU A 110 -7.94 5.09 6.69
C LEU A 110 -7.45 3.69 7.12
N GLY A 111 -6.15 3.49 7.13
CA GLY A 111 -5.53 2.24 7.57
C GLY A 111 -5.73 1.00 6.67
N CYS A 112 -6.50 1.10 5.57
CA CYS A 112 -6.87 -0.06 4.73
C CYS A 112 -5.82 -0.46 3.68
N GLY A 113 -4.87 0.42 3.37
CA GLY A 113 -3.79 0.10 2.42
C GLY A 113 -2.68 -0.72 3.07
N ASN A 114 -1.52 -0.11 3.27
CA ASN A 114 -0.38 -0.72 3.97
C ASN A 114 -0.63 -0.97 5.48
N GLY A 115 -1.76 -0.52 6.01
CA GLY A 115 -2.20 -0.75 7.38
C GLY A 115 -2.89 -2.10 7.59
N GLY A 116 -3.54 -2.63 6.56
CA GLY A 116 -4.15 -3.96 6.57
C GLY A 116 -5.55 -4.04 7.17
N LEU A 117 -6.16 -2.92 7.58
CA LEU A 117 -7.53 -2.93 8.09
C LEU A 117 -8.55 -3.30 7.03
N ASN A 118 -9.63 -3.94 7.46
CA ASN A 118 -10.76 -4.27 6.60
C ASN A 118 -11.55 -3.00 6.26
N TRP A 119 -11.74 -2.73 4.97
CA TRP A 119 -12.46 -1.54 4.51
C TRP A 119 -13.91 -1.50 5.00
N THR A 120 -14.62 -2.64 5.04
CA THR A 120 -16.01 -2.67 5.49
C THR A 120 -16.14 -2.20 6.94
N GLU A 121 -15.20 -2.61 7.82
CA GLU A 121 -15.18 -2.21 9.22
C GLU A 121 -14.83 -0.71 9.37
N VAL A 122 -13.79 -0.25 8.68
CA VAL A 122 -13.38 1.15 8.70
C VAL A 122 -14.47 2.05 8.12
N LYS A 123 -15.14 1.62 7.04
CA LYS A 123 -16.25 2.34 6.44
C LYS A 123 -17.39 2.54 7.44
N HIS A 124 -17.77 1.48 8.15
CA HIS A 124 -18.82 1.56 9.17
C HIS A 124 -18.48 2.57 10.28
N VAL A 125 -17.26 2.54 10.77
CA VAL A 125 -16.77 3.52 11.78
C VAL A 125 -16.82 4.95 11.25
N ILE A 126 -16.38 5.17 9.99
CA ILE A 126 -16.42 6.50 9.37
C ILE A 126 -17.86 7.00 9.24
N GLU A 127 -18.77 6.13 8.78
CA GLU A 127 -20.20 6.45 8.64
C GLU A 127 -20.81 6.79 10.00
N GLU A 128 -20.61 5.97 11.03
CA GLU A 128 -21.11 6.21 12.37
C GLU A 128 -20.64 7.55 12.95
N LYS A 129 -19.34 7.86 12.77
CA LYS A 129 -18.74 9.06 13.37
C LYS A 129 -19.04 10.35 12.58
N LEU A 130 -19.20 10.28 11.26
CA LEU A 130 -19.26 11.46 10.38
C LEU A 130 -20.61 11.66 9.71
N ASP A 131 -21.60 10.81 9.92
CA ASP A 131 -22.92 10.86 9.24
C ASP A 131 -23.66 12.19 9.51
N ASN A 132 -23.54 12.75 10.70
CA ASN A 132 -24.15 14.01 11.07
C ASN A 132 -23.22 15.24 10.89
N SER A 133 -22.13 15.09 10.14
CA SER A 133 -21.17 16.16 9.92
C SER A 133 -21.75 17.25 9.01
N LEU A 134 -21.62 18.52 9.42
CA LEU A 134 -21.94 19.68 8.59
C LEU A 134 -20.94 19.93 7.44
N TYR A 135 -19.88 19.14 7.38
CA TYR A 135 -18.81 19.28 6.41
C TYR A 135 -19.04 18.41 5.18
N ASN A 136 -18.63 18.89 4.02
CA ASN A 136 -18.59 18.07 2.81
C ASN A 136 -17.36 17.15 2.85
N ILE A 137 -17.61 15.87 3.15
CA ILE A 137 -16.54 14.88 3.30
C ILE A 137 -16.57 13.94 2.11
N GLU A 138 -15.48 13.93 1.35
CA GLU A 138 -15.20 12.96 0.30
C GLU A 138 -14.29 11.85 0.82
N ILE A 139 -14.76 10.63 0.74
CA ILE A 139 -14.01 9.45 1.17
C ILE A 139 -13.62 8.68 -0.08
N TYR A 140 -12.33 8.58 -0.33
CA TYR A 140 -11.78 7.81 -1.43
C TYR A 140 -11.78 6.34 -1.03
N GLU A 141 -12.54 5.53 -1.75
CA GLU A 141 -12.56 4.09 -1.52
C GLU A 141 -11.19 3.47 -1.84
N PRO A 142 -10.83 2.35 -1.17
CA PRO A 142 -9.68 1.57 -1.62
C PRO A 142 -9.86 1.27 -3.11
N ALA A 143 -8.81 1.44 -3.90
CA ALA A 143 -8.83 1.00 -5.28
C ALA A 143 -9.30 -0.47 -5.27
N THR A 144 -10.52 -0.71 -5.75
CA THR A 144 -11.17 -2.03 -5.77
C THR A 144 -10.39 -3.03 -6.62
N ASN A 145 -9.36 -2.54 -7.26
CA ASN A 145 -8.47 -3.27 -8.13
C ASN A 145 -7.01 -3.11 -7.68
N LYS A 146 -6.61 -3.81 -6.62
CA LYS A 146 -5.22 -4.31 -6.61
C LYS A 146 -4.89 -5.09 -7.89
N ASN A 147 -5.89 -5.44 -8.66
CA ASN A 147 -5.78 -6.20 -9.89
C ASN A 147 -5.73 -5.33 -11.16
N LEU A 148 -6.28 -4.10 -11.19
CA LEU A 148 -6.24 -3.23 -12.37
C LEU A 148 -4.93 -2.44 -12.49
N ASP A 149 -4.34 -1.96 -11.39
CA ASP A 149 -3.01 -1.35 -11.43
C ASP A 149 -1.92 -2.37 -11.81
N LEU A 150 -2.16 -3.65 -11.51
CA LEU A 150 -1.25 -4.75 -11.85
C LEU A 150 -1.39 -5.21 -13.30
N ALA A 151 -2.57 -5.06 -13.89
CA ALA A 151 -2.78 -5.32 -15.33
C ALA A 151 -2.19 -4.20 -16.21
N GLN A 152 -1.94 -3.00 -15.64
CA GLN A 152 -1.28 -1.87 -16.33
C GLN A 152 0.23 -1.78 -16.00
N GLU A 153 0.76 -2.53 -15.03
CA GLU A 153 2.19 -2.69 -14.89
C GLU A 153 2.71 -3.36 -16.16
N GLN A 154 3.32 -2.59 -17.06
CA GLN A 154 3.93 -3.13 -18.28
C GLN A 154 4.91 -4.24 -17.88
N MET A 155 4.60 -5.46 -18.33
CA MET A 155 5.48 -6.60 -18.16
C MET A 155 6.73 -6.37 -19.02
N THR A 156 7.87 -6.36 -18.39
CA THR A 156 9.14 -6.32 -19.11
C THR A 156 9.47 -7.69 -19.69
N VAL A 157 10.38 -7.74 -20.66
CA VAL A 157 10.89 -9.02 -21.18
C VAL A 157 11.50 -9.88 -20.06
N TYR A 158 12.13 -9.26 -19.06
CA TYR A 158 12.63 -9.95 -17.88
C TYR A 158 11.53 -10.56 -17.00
N ASP A 159 10.41 -9.85 -16.83
CA ASP A 159 9.25 -10.38 -16.10
C ASP A 159 8.67 -11.62 -16.81
N LEU A 160 8.61 -11.60 -18.14
CA LEU A 160 8.13 -12.73 -18.95
C LEU A 160 9.08 -13.93 -18.86
N LEU A 161 10.40 -13.72 -18.91
CA LEU A 161 11.40 -14.76 -18.74
C LEU A 161 11.32 -15.39 -17.35
N LEU A 162 11.12 -14.57 -16.30
CA LEU A 162 10.95 -15.05 -14.93
C LEU A 162 9.63 -15.82 -14.76
N LEU A 163 8.57 -15.39 -15.43
CA LEU A 163 7.28 -16.08 -15.44
C LEU A 163 7.46 -17.48 -16.05
N HIS A 164 8.09 -17.56 -17.21
CA HIS A 164 8.38 -18.83 -17.88
C HIS A 164 9.28 -19.76 -17.05
N ALA A 165 10.33 -19.20 -16.44
CA ALA A 165 11.20 -19.94 -15.52
C ALA A 165 10.43 -20.46 -14.29
N ARG A 166 9.49 -19.68 -13.76
CA ARG A 166 8.64 -20.07 -12.63
C ARG A 166 7.65 -21.18 -13.01
N GLU A 167 7.14 -21.15 -14.23
CA GLU A 167 6.29 -22.22 -14.77
C GLU A 167 7.04 -23.55 -14.93
N GLY A 168 8.29 -23.51 -15.36
CA GLY A 168 9.16 -24.69 -15.46
C GLY A 168 9.60 -25.25 -14.11
N LEU A 169 9.48 -24.49 -13.03
CA LEU A 169 9.78 -24.89 -11.66
C LEU A 169 8.49 -25.25 -10.93
N GLU A 170 7.91 -26.39 -11.19
CA GLU A 170 6.68 -26.89 -10.57
C GLU A 170 6.68 -26.62 -9.05
N ASN A 171 5.69 -25.85 -8.55
CA ASN A 171 5.50 -25.52 -7.13
C ASN A 171 6.74 -24.95 -6.41
N ALA A 172 7.56 -24.16 -7.11
CA ALA A 172 8.77 -23.60 -6.52
C ALA A 172 8.47 -22.64 -5.37
N SER A 173 8.87 -23.00 -4.16
CA SER A 173 8.93 -22.06 -3.05
C SER A 173 9.84 -20.86 -3.39
N SER A 174 9.64 -19.73 -2.74
CA SER A 174 10.49 -18.53 -2.91
C SER A 174 11.99 -18.86 -2.73
N LEU A 175 12.31 -19.77 -1.81
CA LEU A 175 13.68 -20.21 -1.57
C LEU A 175 14.24 -21.02 -2.74
N ARG A 176 13.45 -21.92 -3.33
CA ARG A 176 13.87 -22.71 -4.51
C ARG A 176 14.10 -21.79 -5.70
N PHE A 177 13.23 -20.82 -5.91
CA PHE A 177 13.37 -19.80 -6.95
C PHE A 177 14.67 -18.99 -6.80
N GLN A 178 14.97 -18.50 -5.59
CA GLN A 178 16.21 -17.79 -5.27
C GLN A 178 17.46 -18.64 -5.56
N LYS A 179 17.46 -19.91 -5.15
CA LYS A 179 18.59 -20.83 -5.37
C LYS A 179 18.79 -21.14 -6.85
N THR A 180 17.71 -21.36 -7.61
CA THR A 180 17.79 -21.62 -9.05
C THR A 180 18.49 -20.48 -9.78
N PHE A 181 18.08 -19.23 -9.56
CA PHE A 181 18.71 -18.08 -10.20
C PHE A 181 20.13 -17.80 -9.72
N TYR A 182 20.44 -18.13 -8.46
CA TYR A 182 21.83 -18.08 -7.97
C TYR A 182 22.73 -19.04 -8.75
N PHE A 183 22.31 -20.30 -8.93
CA PHE A 183 23.06 -21.28 -9.70
C PHE A 183 23.10 -20.95 -11.20
N THR A 184 22.04 -20.38 -11.75
CA THR A 184 22.02 -19.88 -13.14
C THR A 184 23.07 -18.79 -13.34
N ASN A 185 23.21 -17.83 -12.41
CA ASN A 185 24.30 -16.86 -12.46
C ASN A 185 25.68 -17.53 -12.39
N TYR A 186 25.83 -18.48 -11.47
CA TYR A 186 27.14 -19.11 -11.20
C TYR A 186 27.62 -19.97 -12.38
N TYR A 187 26.76 -20.84 -12.90
CA TYR A 187 27.13 -21.76 -13.99
C TYR A 187 26.97 -21.12 -15.38
N GLY A 188 26.01 -20.21 -15.56
CA GLY A 188 25.73 -19.57 -16.84
C GLY A 188 26.70 -18.46 -17.23
N LYS A 189 27.63 -18.09 -16.34
CA LYS A 189 28.59 -16.97 -16.53
C LYS A 189 27.92 -15.62 -16.87
N HIS A 190 26.63 -15.48 -16.56
CA HIS A 190 25.85 -14.24 -16.73
C HIS A 190 25.35 -13.75 -15.39
N GLN A 191 25.65 -12.52 -15.05
CA GLN A 191 25.21 -11.92 -13.79
C GLN A 191 23.83 -11.28 -13.98
N LEU A 192 22.77 -12.10 -13.93
CA LEU A 192 21.38 -11.65 -14.08
C LEU A 192 20.88 -10.88 -12.84
N PHE A 193 21.31 -11.30 -11.66
CA PHE A 193 20.91 -10.71 -10.38
C PHE A 193 22.09 -10.65 -9.41
N SER A 194 22.09 -9.61 -8.55
CA SER A 194 23.05 -9.52 -7.43
C SER A 194 22.55 -10.30 -6.22
N PHE A 195 23.39 -11.17 -5.66
CA PHE A 195 23.08 -11.98 -4.48
C PHE A 195 23.94 -11.59 -3.29
N ALA A 196 23.33 -11.49 -2.12
CA ALA A 196 23.98 -11.32 -0.83
C ALA A 196 23.74 -12.56 0.04
N ARG A 197 24.51 -12.70 1.13
CA ARG A 197 24.31 -13.76 2.11
C ARG A 197 23.01 -13.51 2.90
N GLY A 198 22.04 -14.39 2.76
CA GLY A 198 20.80 -14.40 3.55
C GLY A 198 20.81 -15.48 4.64
N LYS A 199 19.79 -15.48 5.51
CA LYS A 199 19.65 -16.44 6.62
C LYS A 199 19.53 -17.90 6.14
N GLN A 200 18.96 -18.13 4.96
CA GLN A 200 18.71 -19.45 4.40
C GLN A 200 19.52 -19.73 3.11
N GLY A 201 20.57 -18.94 2.88
CA GLY A 201 21.42 -19.05 1.70
C GLY A 201 21.46 -17.77 0.86
N PRO A 202 21.96 -17.85 -0.39
CA PRO A 202 22.03 -16.70 -1.28
C PRO A 202 20.65 -16.05 -1.49
N TYR A 203 20.60 -14.71 -1.38
CA TYR A 203 19.36 -13.95 -1.47
C TYR A 203 19.54 -12.68 -2.33
N SER A 204 18.67 -12.50 -3.30
CA SER A 204 18.56 -11.29 -4.11
C SER A 204 17.27 -10.56 -3.78
N LYS A 205 17.39 -9.32 -3.32
CA LYS A 205 16.23 -8.44 -3.06
C LYS A 205 15.48 -8.09 -4.34
N GLU A 206 16.21 -7.94 -5.43
CA GLU A 206 15.66 -7.63 -6.76
C GLU A 206 14.80 -8.78 -7.25
N LEU A 207 15.36 -10.00 -7.27
CA LEU A 207 14.64 -11.21 -7.66
C LEU A 207 13.41 -11.46 -6.78
N TYR A 208 13.51 -11.18 -5.48
CA TYR A 208 12.37 -11.27 -4.57
C TYR A 208 11.23 -10.33 -4.97
N ARG A 209 11.54 -9.06 -5.23
CA ARG A 209 10.54 -8.06 -5.66
C ARG A 209 9.88 -8.44 -6.99
N MET A 210 10.66 -8.93 -7.94
CA MET A 210 10.15 -9.40 -9.22
C MET A 210 9.25 -10.64 -9.05
N ALA A 211 9.64 -11.59 -8.20
CA ALA A 211 8.82 -12.76 -7.88
C ALA A 211 7.49 -12.39 -7.20
N GLU A 212 7.49 -11.38 -6.31
CA GLU A 212 6.25 -10.84 -5.72
C GLU A 212 5.36 -10.18 -6.80
N LYS A 213 5.97 -9.38 -7.68
CA LYS A 213 5.26 -8.75 -8.81
C LYS A 213 4.58 -9.81 -9.68
N LEU A 214 5.31 -10.85 -10.08
CA LEU A 214 4.78 -11.97 -10.87
C LEU A 214 3.67 -12.73 -10.14
N GLY A 215 3.83 -12.99 -8.84
CA GLY A 215 2.80 -13.65 -8.03
C GLY A 215 1.49 -12.84 -7.99
N ARG A 216 1.59 -11.50 -7.88
CA ARG A 216 0.44 -10.61 -7.95
C ARG A 216 -0.21 -10.64 -9.33
N TYR A 217 0.59 -10.55 -10.40
CA TYR A 217 0.12 -10.62 -11.78
C TYR A 217 -0.61 -11.94 -12.08
N GLN A 218 -0.03 -13.08 -11.71
CA GLN A 218 -0.65 -14.40 -11.86
C GLN A 218 -1.99 -14.49 -11.13
N LYS A 219 -2.05 -14.01 -9.89
CA LYS A 219 -3.29 -13.98 -9.09
C LYS A 219 -4.35 -13.07 -9.72
N ALA A 220 -3.96 -11.92 -10.25
CA ALA A 220 -4.86 -10.96 -10.90
C ALA A 220 -5.48 -11.51 -12.19
N ASN A 221 -4.72 -12.32 -12.93
CA ASN A 221 -5.15 -12.87 -14.22
C ASN A 221 -5.68 -14.32 -14.11
N GLY A 222 -5.89 -14.84 -12.90
CA GLY A 222 -6.37 -16.19 -12.68
C GLY A 222 -5.39 -17.29 -13.11
N LEU A 223 -4.11 -16.95 -13.29
CA LEU A 223 -3.04 -17.85 -13.70
C LEU A 223 -2.42 -18.60 -12.51
N THR A 224 -3.22 -18.98 -11.52
CA THR A 224 -2.73 -19.73 -10.36
C THR A 224 -2.65 -21.21 -10.69
N ASN A 225 -1.64 -21.91 -10.19
CA ASN A 225 -1.35 -23.34 -10.47
C ASN A 225 -2.52 -24.29 -10.16
N ALA A 226 -3.54 -23.87 -9.42
CA ALA A 226 -4.72 -24.67 -9.13
C ALA A 226 -5.61 -24.97 -10.36
N LYS A 227 -5.68 -24.07 -11.35
CA LYS A 227 -6.44 -24.32 -12.59
C LYS A 227 -5.73 -25.24 -13.56
N ARG A 228 -4.40 -25.30 -13.50
CA ARG A 228 -3.57 -26.13 -14.40
C ARG A 228 -3.62 -27.62 -14.06
N SER A 229 -3.82 -27.98 -12.79
CA SER A 229 -3.99 -29.39 -12.39
C SER A 229 -5.30 -29.99 -12.90
N GLU A 230 -6.35 -29.17 -13.07
CA GLU A 230 -7.65 -29.63 -13.57
C GLU A 230 -7.67 -29.77 -15.09
N GLU A 231 -7.00 -28.89 -15.85
CA GLU A 231 -6.93 -29.00 -17.32
C GLU A 231 -6.03 -30.18 -17.76
N HIS A 232 -4.89 -30.41 -17.10
CA HIS A 232 -4.02 -31.53 -17.40
C HIS A 232 -4.60 -32.88 -17.02
N THR A 233 -5.43 -32.93 -15.97
CA THR A 233 -6.12 -34.20 -15.60
C THR A 233 -7.23 -34.54 -16.58
N SER A 234 -7.89 -33.57 -17.16
CA SER A 234 -8.95 -33.80 -18.16
C SER A 234 -8.40 -34.23 -19.52
N GLU A 235 -7.19 -33.74 -19.93
CA GLU A 235 -6.54 -34.17 -21.18
C GLU A 235 -5.94 -35.59 -21.10
N LEU A 236 -5.51 -36.03 -19.92
CA LEU A 236 -4.99 -37.39 -19.70
C LEU A 236 -6.10 -38.45 -19.54
N GLN A 237 -7.35 -38.03 -19.24
CA GLN A 237 -8.50 -38.95 -19.16
C GLN A 237 -9.22 -39.10 -20.50
N SER A 238 -8.88 -38.31 -21.52
CA SER A 238 -9.49 -38.38 -22.86
C SER A 238 -8.60 -39.08 -23.91
N ARG A 239 -7.54 -39.73 -23.48
CA ARG A 239 -6.70 -40.64 -24.28
C ARG A 239 -6.67 -42.03 -23.59
#